data_d4edecc8cc3039095de94696d5c0cb03
#
_entry.id   d4edecc8cc3039095de94696d5c0cb03
#
_cell.length_a   1.000
_cell.length_b   1.000
_cell.length_c   1.000
_cell.angle_alpha   90.00
_cell.angle_beta   90.00
_cell.angle_gamma   90.00
#
_symmetry.space_group_name_H-M   'P 1'
#
loop_
_entity.id
_entity.type
_entity.pdbx_description
1 polymer ?
#
loop_
_entity_poly.entity_id
_entity_poly.type
_entity_poly.pdbx_seq_one_letter_code
_entity_poly.pdbx_strand_id
1 'polypeptide(L)'
;MQPLVTIAIPAYKATYLCESIAAALTQTYQNIEVLVVNDCSPADIASIVKAFNDPRIRYFVNKENLGAKDPTANWNECLRLAEGEFFCLLCDDDLYAPTFVEELVGLSERHPQCNVFRSGVRVVDAKGTETDSFPASPEWETVEDYMWHIYRGLRRQTISEFMLRRSAVLQLGGYVALPYAWGSDYLSTFKFGLSGGIASTGLRLTTFRDNGANLSSDNDNMDDKLLAFKEYIRQTKEIIKDQKFERSDDILPYIERHYDNAIVDHMLEADAEAFFRIIANPKLFGVTPRIFFKYLYRKLKRR
;
A
#
# COMPACT_ATOMS: atom_id res chain seq x y z
N MET A 1 -9.78 27.77 -8.53
CA MET A 1 -8.30 27.59 -8.58
C MET A 1 -8.04 26.09 -8.67
N GLN A 2 -7.04 25.67 -9.41
CA GLN A 2 -6.66 24.25 -9.45
C GLN A 2 -6.12 23.84 -8.06
N PRO A 3 -6.57 22.71 -7.46
CA PRO A 3 -6.08 22.25 -6.17
C PRO A 3 -4.58 21.93 -6.20
N LEU A 4 -3.85 22.24 -5.13
CA LEU A 4 -2.45 21.78 -4.98
C LEU A 4 -2.44 20.29 -4.69
N VAL A 5 -1.58 19.54 -5.38
CA VAL A 5 -1.37 18.11 -5.15
C VAL A 5 0.05 17.87 -4.65
N THR A 6 0.17 17.25 -3.48
CA THR A 6 1.47 16.78 -2.97
C THR A 6 1.76 15.39 -3.52
N ILE A 7 2.89 15.23 -4.20
CA ILE A 7 3.50 13.92 -4.49
C ILE A 7 4.62 13.72 -3.47
N ALA A 8 4.38 12.89 -2.47
CA ALA A 8 5.35 12.61 -1.42
C ALA A 8 6.13 11.33 -1.73
N ILE A 9 7.45 11.40 -1.58
CA ILE A 9 8.38 10.28 -1.81
C ILE A 9 9.05 9.95 -0.47
N PRO A 10 8.65 8.86 0.21
CA PRO A 10 9.36 8.35 1.37
C PRO A 10 10.66 7.70 0.91
N ALA A 11 11.78 8.46 0.97
CA ALA A 11 13.04 8.06 0.38
C ALA A 11 13.95 7.35 1.38
N TYR A 12 14.35 6.13 1.07
CA TYR A 12 15.35 5.37 1.81
C TYR A 12 16.38 4.72 0.89
N LYS A 13 15.94 4.20 -0.26
CA LYS A 13 16.79 3.59 -1.28
C LYS A 13 17.13 4.62 -2.35
N ALA A 14 18.42 4.68 -2.75
CA ALA A 14 18.88 5.62 -3.78
C ALA A 14 18.72 5.08 -5.21
N THR A 15 18.59 3.76 -5.37
CA THR A 15 18.75 3.06 -6.66
C THR A 15 17.85 3.59 -7.76
N TYR A 16 16.56 3.83 -7.48
CA TYR A 16 15.57 4.30 -8.45
C TYR A 16 15.02 5.69 -8.12
N LEU A 17 15.47 6.30 -7.01
CA LEU A 17 14.94 7.58 -6.54
C LEU A 17 14.99 8.69 -7.58
N CYS A 18 16.06 8.74 -8.39
CA CYS A 18 16.17 9.71 -9.47
C CYS A 18 15.03 9.57 -10.49
N GLU A 19 14.66 8.34 -10.83
CA GLU A 19 13.56 8.05 -11.76
C GLU A 19 12.20 8.45 -11.13
N SER A 20 11.99 8.15 -9.85
CA SER A 20 10.75 8.48 -9.14
C SER A 20 10.56 9.99 -9.01
N ILE A 21 11.62 10.76 -8.66
CA ILE A 21 11.58 12.24 -8.64
C ILE A 21 11.30 12.81 -10.04
N ALA A 22 11.98 12.28 -11.07
CA ALA A 22 11.75 12.73 -12.45
C ALA A 22 10.30 12.48 -12.89
N ALA A 23 9.73 11.30 -12.58
CA ALA A 23 8.35 10.97 -12.88
C ALA A 23 7.35 11.90 -12.15
N ALA A 24 7.65 12.28 -10.90
CA ALA A 24 6.86 13.25 -10.16
C ALA A 24 6.91 14.66 -10.76
N LEU A 25 8.07 15.10 -11.26
CA LEU A 25 8.26 16.44 -11.82
C LEU A 25 7.71 16.59 -13.26
N THR A 26 7.56 15.48 -14.00
CA THR A 26 7.11 15.49 -15.40
C THR A 26 5.59 15.42 -15.55
N GLN A 27 4.82 15.65 -14.48
CA GLN A 27 3.37 15.66 -14.54
C GLN A 27 2.84 16.79 -15.43
N THR A 28 1.80 16.49 -16.25
CA THR A 28 1.09 17.49 -17.07
C THR A 28 0.35 18.51 -16.21
N TYR A 29 -0.12 18.09 -15.04
CA TYR A 29 -0.73 18.97 -14.04
C TYR A 29 0.35 19.77 -13.32
N GLN A 30 0.27 21.11 -13.40
CA GLN A 30 1.37 21.96 -12.96
C GLN A 30 1.34 22.36 -11.48
N ASN A 31 0.15 22.38 -10.86
CA ASN A 31 0.03 22.82 -9.46
C ASN A 31 0.34 21.67 -8.49
N ILE A 32 1.61 21.28 -8.48
CA ILE A 32 2.14 20.20 -7.64
C ILE A 32 3.25 20.69 -6.73
N GLU A 33 3.42 20.04 -5.58
CA GLU A 33 4.67 19.97 -4.84
C GLU A 33 5.21 18.54 -4.84
N VAL A 34 6.52 18.39 -4.92
CA VAL A 34 7.22 17.10 -4.79
C VAL A 34 7.94 17.11 -3.44
N LEU A 35 7.41 16.35 -2.49
CA LEU A 35 7.91 16.29 -1.13
C LEU A 35 8.78 15.04 -0.97
N VAL A 36 10.11 15.21 -0.91
CA VAL A 36 11.04 14.10 -0.66
C VAL A 36 11.37 14.05 0.83
N VAL A 37 10.99 12.98 1.50
CA VAL A 37 11.26 12.76 2.93
C VAL A 37 12.29 11.64 3.07
N ASN A 38 13.53 12.05 3.33
CA ASN A 38 14.63 11.11 3.58
C ASN A 38 14.49 10.50 4.98
N ASP A 39 14.26 9.21 5.04
CA ASP A 39 14.05 8.46 6.27
C ASP A 39 15.38 8.05 6.95
N CYS A 40 16.26 9.04 7.16
CA CYS A 40 17.58 8.83 7.74
C CYS A 40 18.37 7.74 6.99
N SER A 41 18.32 7.79 5.66
CA SER A 41 19.00 6.83 4.78
C SER A 41 20.53 6.93 4.92
N PRO A 42 21.25 5.79 4.87
CA PRO A 42 22.71 5.78 4.77
C PRO A 42 23.22 6.22 3.39
N ALA A 43 22.34 6.28 2.37
CA ALA A 43 22.66 6.72 1.02
C ALA A 43 22.63 8.26 0.91
N ASP A 44 23.36 8.83 -0.03
CA ASP A 44 23.40 10.28 -0.28
C ASP A 44 22.16 10.75 -1.08
N ILE A 45 20.99 10.68 -0.42
CA ILE A 45 19.73 11.16 -0.97
C ILE A 45 19.78 12.68 -1.27
N ALA A 46 20.48 13.44 -0.43
CA ALA A 46 20.57 14.89 -0.57
C ALA A 46 21.16 15.34 -1.91
N SER A 47 22.25 14.70 -2.34
CA SER A 47 22.88 15.01 -3.64
C SER A 47 21.98 14.66 -4.81
N ILE A 48 21.21 13.56 -4.74
CA ILE A 48 20.23 13.18 -5.78
C ILE A 48 19.15 14.26 -5.89
N VAL A 49 18.54 14.66 -4.78
CA VAL A 49 17.49 15.68 -4.76
C VAL A 49 17.99 17.01 -5.28
N LYS A 50 19.18 17.45 -4.82
CA LYS A 50 19.79 18.74 -5.21
C LYS A 50 20.08 18.82 -6.72
N ALA A 51 20.34 17.70 -7.37
CA ALA A 51 20.64 17.67 -8.80
C ALA A 51 19.47 18.11 -9.69
N PHE A 52 18.22 18.03 -9.23
CA PHE A 52 17.05 18.44 -10.01
C PHE A 52 16.87 19.96 -10.08
N ASN A 53 17.31 20.72 -9.07
CA ASN A 53 17.21 22.19 -9.03
C ASN A 53 15.81 22.73 -9.43
N ASP A 54 14.75 22.07 -8.98
CA ASP A 54 13.34 22.43 -9.29
C ASP A 54 12.68 23.05 -8.05
N PRO A 55 12.07 24.26 -8.13
CA PRO A 55 11.49 24.95 -6.98
C PRO A 55 10.25 24.24 -6.39
N ARG A 56 9.65 23.29 -7.11
CA ARG A 56 8.53 22.48 -6.62
C ARG A 56 8.97 21.42 -5.64
N ILE A 57 10.29 21.15 -5.52
CA ILE A 57 10.81 20.15 -4.59
C ILE A 57 10.96 20.74 -3.20
N ARG A 58 10.39 20.02 -2.22
CA ARG A 58 10.66 20.23 -0.79
C ARG A 58 11.36 18.99 -0.25
N TYR A 59 12.47 19.20 0.47
CA TYR A 59 13.29 18.11 0.99
C TYR A 59 13.38 18.18 2.51
N PHE A 60 13.09 17.05 3.16
CA PHE A 60 13.17 16.88 4.61
C PHE A 60 13.99 15.64 4.95
N VAL A 61 14.59 15.64 6.13
CA VAL A 61 15.36 14.51 6.65
C VAL A 61 14.82 14.16 8.04
N ASN A 62 14.37 12.93 8.22
CA ASN A 62 13.98 12.41 9.52
C ASN A 62 15.19 12.29 10.44
N LYS A 63 15.00 12.50 11.75
CA LYS A 63 16.06 12.38 12.75
C LYS A 63 16.56 10.95 12.93
N GLU A 64 15.71 9.97 12.63
CA GLU A 64 15.94 8.55 12.74
C GLU A 64 15.18 7.82 11.63
N ASN A 65 15.52 6.57 11.35
CA ASN A 65 14.79 5.74 10.39
C ASN A 65 13.47 5.26 11.03
N LEU A 66 12.38 5.93 10.65
CA LEU A 66 11.03 5.60 11.10
C LEU A 66 10.53 4.30 10.47
N GLY A 67 10.85 4.09 9.19
CA GLY A 67 10.34 2.98 8.39
C GLY A 67 10.98 1.63 8.66
N ALA A 68 12.04 1.55 9.47
CA ALA A 68 12.75 0.30 9.71
C ALA A 68 11.85 -0.84 10.26
N LYS A 69 10.89 -0.50 11.12
CA LYS A 69 9.91 -1.44 11.69
C LYS A 69 8.47 -1.05 11.38
N ASP A 70 8.25 0.23 11.11
CA ASP A 70 6.93 0.79 10.83
C ASP A 70 7.01 1.76 9.63
N PRO A 71 6.97 1.26 8.40
CA PRO A 71 6.94 2.10 7.20
C PRO A 71 5.81 3.13 7.23
N THR A 72 4.69 2.83 7.92
CA THR A 72 3.56 3.75 8.03
C THR A 72 3.90 5.00 8.84
N ALA A 73 4.86 4.93 9.76
CA ALA A 73 5.34 6.11 10.48
C ALA A 73 5.96 7.14 9.51
N ASN A 74 6.77 6.69 8.55
CA ASN A 74 7.32 7.57 7.51
C ASN A 74 6.24 8.05 6.52
N TRP A 75 5.26 7.20 6.16
CA TRP A 75 4.12 7.62 5.33
C TRP A 75 3.29 8.72 6.00
N ASN A 76 3.05 8.57 7.31
CA ASN A 76 2.33 9.56 8.12
C ASN A 76 3.15 10.85 8.30
N GLU A 77 4.47 10.77 8.37
CA GLU A 77 5.32 11.97 8.36
C GLU A 77 5.26 12.69 7.01
N CYS A 78 5.28 11.96 5.89
CA CYS A 78 5.02 12.52 4.57
C CYS A 78 3.65 13.24 4.51
N LEU A 79 2.59 12.60 5.00
CA LEU A 79 1.24 13.17 5.04
C LEU A 79 1.16 14.44 5.92
N ARG A 80 1.86 14.46 7.04
CA ARG A 80 1.94 15.60 7.96
C ARG A 80 2.64 16.81 7.33
N LEU A 81 3.74 16.58 6.60
CA LEU A 81 4.55 17.60 5.96
C LEU A 81 3.93 18.14 4.66
N ALA A 82 3.03 17.39 4.04
CA ALA A 82 2.34 17.76 2.81
C ALA A 82 1.50 19.03 3.01
N GLU A 83 1.42 19.87 1.96
CA GLU A 83 0.61 21.09 1.94
C GLU A 83 -0.56 21.04 0.97
N GLY A 84 -0.57 20.04 0.07
CA GLY A 84 -1.60 19.87 -0.94
C GLY A 84 -3.00 19.60 -0.36
N GLU A 85 -4.03 19.96 -1.13
CA GLU A 85 -5.40 19.51 -0.91
C GLU A 85 -5.51 17.99 -1.12
N PHE A 86 -4.78 17.50 -2.11
CA PHE A 86 -4.63 16.08 -2.39
C PHE A 86 -3.21 15.60 -2.07
N PHE A 87 -3.12 14.33 -1.74
CA PHE A 87 -1.89 13.66 -1.35
C PHE A 87 -1.72 12.36 -2.13
N CYS A 88 -0.56 12.18 -2.74
CA CYS A 88 -0.10 10.94 -3.37
C CYS A 88 1.16 10.47 -2.67
N LEU A 89 1.27 9.17 -2.39
CA LEU A 89 2.48 8.56 -1.87
C LEU A 89 3.14 7.75 -2.99
N LEU A 90 4.29 8.20 -3.48
CA LEU A 90 5.06 7.53 -4.52
C LEU A 90 6.29 6.87 -3.89
N CYS A 91 6.37 5.55 -3.88
CA CYS A 91 7.56 4.85 -3.39
C CYS A 91 8.81 5.22 -4.21
N ASP A 92 9.98 5.11 -3.56
CA ASP A 92 11.26 5.53 -4.14
C ASP A 92 11.79 4.61 -5.26
N ASP A 93 11.00 3.60 -5.65
CA ASP A 93 11.24 2.68 -6.78
C ASP A 93 10.08 2.60 -7.79
N ASP A 94 8.97 3.30 -7.54
CA ASP A 94 7.80 3.35 -8.41
C ASP A 94 7.78 4.59 -9.33
N LEU A 95 6.89 4.58 -10.36
CA LEU A 95 6.79 5.68 -11.30
C LEU A 95 5.33 6.07 -11.56
N TYR A 96 5.11 7.36 -11.83
CA TYR A 96 3.86 7.88 -12.39
C TYR A 96 4.00 8.19 -13.88
N ALA A 97 2.97 7.87 -14.66
CA ALA A 97 2.83 8.39 -16.00
C ALA A 97 2.57 9.92 -15.97
N PRO A 98 2.95 10.68 -17.02
CA PRO A 98 2.83 12.14 -17.00
C PRO A 98 1.42 12.68 -16.72
N THR A 99 0.37 11.94 -17.04
CA THR A 99 -1.04 12.36 -16.84
C THR A 99 -1.65 11.84 -15.54
N PHE A 100 -0.90 11.19 -14.64
CA PHE A 100 -1.44 10.59 -13.42
C PHE A 100 -2.20 11.59 -12.55
N VAL A 101 -1.58 12.73 -12.23
CA VAL A 101 -2.23 13.75 -11.38
C VAL A 101 -3.41 14.38 -12.08
N GLU A 102 -3.30 14.72 -13.36
CA GLU A 102 -4.38 15.34 -14.15
C GLU A 102 -5.64 14.44 -14.18
N GLU A 103 -5.45 13.16 -14.46
CA GLU A 103 -6.54 12.18 -14.51
C GLU A 103 -7.22 11.99 -13.14
N LEU A 104 -6.44 11.92 -12.06
CA LEU A 104 -7.01 11.72 -10.74
C LEU A 104 -7.67 12.99 -10.18
N VAL A 105 -7.17 14.18 -10.52
CA VAL A 105 -7.86 15.43 -10.22
C VAL A 105 -9.19 15.48 -10.99
N GLY A 106 -9.20 15.11 -12.27
CA GLY A 106 -10.45 14.98 -13.05
C GLY A 106 -11.44 13.99 -12.43
N LEU A 107 -10.96 12.85 -11.88
CA LEU A 107 -11.83 11.94 -11.10
C LEU A 107 -12.41 12.61 -9.86
N SER A 108 -11.62 13.43 -9.15
CA SER A 108 -12.08 14.11 -7.95
C SER A 108 -13.18 15.13 -8.21
N GLU A 109 -13.20 15.72 -9.41
CA GLU A 109 -14.24 16.62 -9.86
C GLU A 109 -15.54 15.86 -10.23
N ARG A 110 -15.40 14.67 -10.86
CA ARG A 110 -16.56 13.82 -11.22
C ARG A 110 -17.15 13.09 -10.01
N HIS A 111 -16.33 12.79 -9.01
CA HIS A 111 -16.71 12.05 -7.79
C HIS A 111 -16.35 12.85 -6.52
N PRO A 112 -16.95 14.05 -6.30
CA PRO A 112 -16.56 14.93 -5.19
C PRO A 112 -16.84 14.34 -3.80
N GLN A 113 -17.69 13.32 -3.71
CA GLN A 113 -17.97 12.58 -2.48
C GLN A 113 -16.83 11.65 -2.06
N CYS A 114 -15.93 11.26 -2.99
CA CYS A 114 -14.84 10.33 -2.72
C CYS A 114 -13.65 11.02 -2.03
N ASN A 115 -12.98 10.25 -1.17
CA ASN A 115 -11.70 10.62 -0.58
C ASN A 115 -10.53 9.83 -1.19
N VAL A 116 -10.82 8.79 -1.97
CA VAL A 116 -9.84 7.88 -2.56
C VAL A 116 -10.04 7.84 -4.07
N PHE A 117 -8.97 8.17 -4.79
CA PHE A 117 -8.89 8.14 -6.24
C PHE A 117 -7.71 7.27 -6.63
N ARG A 118 -7.88 6.37 -7.60
CA ARG A 118 -6.82 5.43 -7.99
C ARG A 118 -6.65 5.29 -9.48
N SER A 119 -5.45 4.95 -9.91
CA SER A 119 -5.14 4.56 -11.26
C SER A 119 -5.01 3.04 -11.41
N GLY A 120 -5.02 2.56 -12.65
CA GLY A 120 -4.54 1.21 -12.95
C GLY A 120 -3.03 1.11 -12.77
N VAL A 121 -2.54 -0.12 -12.56
CA VAL A 121 -1.14 -0.43 -12.29
C VAL A 121 -0.60 -1.40 -13.34
N ARG A 122 0.60 -1.12 -13.83
CA ARG A 122 1.47 -2.09 -14.50
C ARG A 122 2.61 -2.47 -13.57
N VAL A 123 3.02 -3.73 -13.62
CA VAL A 123 4.14 -4.25 -12.84
C VAL A 123 5.33 -4.43 -13.76
N VAL A 124 6.49 -3.93 -13.35
CA VAL A 124 7.74 -4.09 -14.09
C VAL A 124 8.80 -4.76 -13.22
N ASP A 125 9.72 -5.47 -13.84
CA ASP A 125 10.91 -6.02 -13.17
C ASP A 125 11.95 -4.91 -12.88
N ALA A 126 13.09 -5.31 -12.29
CA ALA A 126 14.21 -4.41 -12.01
C ALA A 126 14.80 -3.71 -13.26
N LYS A 127 14.55 -4.26 -14.47
CA LYS A 127 15.01 -3.70 -15.74
C LYS A 127 13.97 -2.81 -16.42
N GLY A 128 12.77 -2.69 -15.84
CA GLY A 128 11.65 -1.93 -16.40
C GLY A 128 10.82 -2.71 -17.42
N THR A 129 11.03 -4.02 -17.57
CA THR A 129 10.22 -4.88 -18.45
C THR A 129 8.87 -5.16 -17.79
N GLU A 130 7.75 -4.93 -18.46
CA GLU A 130 6.42 -5.24 -17.95
C GLU A 130 6.25 -6.76 -17.79
N THR A 131 5.93 -7.19 -16.59
CA THR A 131 5.75 -8.59 -16.21
C THR A 131 4.30 -8.94 -15.90
N ASP A 132 3.51 -7.94 -15.44
CA ASP A 132 2.11 -8.12 -15.06
C ASP A 132 1.36 -6.77 -15.04
N SER A 133 0.04 -6.82 -14.89
CA SER A 133 -0.80 -5.65 -14.67
C SER A 133 -1.98 -5.99 -13.77
N PHE A 134 -2.46 -4.98 -13.04
CA PHE A 134 -3.62 -5.21 -12.18
C PHE A 134 -4.92 -5.15 -13.01
N PRO A 135 -5.93 -5.98 -12.65
CA PRO A 135 -7.25 -5.91 -13.28
C PRO A 135 -7.87 -4.51 -13.14
N ALA A 136 -8.54 -4.07 -14.20
CA ALA A 136 -9.24 -2.78 -14.19
C ALA A 136 -10.36 -2.76 -13.14
N SER A 137 -10.63 -1.55 -12.61
CA SER A 137 -11.75 -1.26 -11.72
C SER A 137 -12.84 -0.48 -12.46
N PRO A 138 -14.10 -0.51 -11.99
CA PRO A 138 -15.12 0.42 -12.46
C PRO A 138 -14.72 1.86 -12.07
N GLU A 139 -15.30 2.86 -12.74
CA GLU A 139 -14.98 4.26 -12.45
C GLU A 139 -15.34 4.66 -11.00
N TRP A 140 -16.32 4.01 -10.40
CA TRP A 140 -16.66 4.15 -8.99
C TRP A 140 -17.17 2.83 -8.42
N GLU A 141 -16.77 2.54 -7.19
CA GLU A 141 -17.25 1.37 -6.43
C GLU A 141 -17.32 1.69 -4.93
N THR A 142 -18.20 0.99 -4.21
CA THR A 142 -18.24 1.05 -2.75
C THR A 142 -17.03 0.34 -2.17
N VAL A 143 -16.67 0.64 -0.90
CA VAL A 143 -15.62 -0.13 -0.20
C VAL A 143 -16.01 -1.59 -0.06
N GLU A 144 -17.30 -1.89 0.11
CA GLU A 144 -17.80 -3.26 0.17
C GLU A 144 -17.50 -4.04 -1.13
N ASP A 145 -17.82 -3.45 -2.30
CA ASP A 145 -17.51 -4.05 -3.60
C ASP A 145 -16.00 -4.18 -3.81
N TYR A 146 -15.25 -3.15 -3.42
CA TYR A 146 -13.80 -3.19 -3.50
C TYR A 146 -13.21 -4.34 -2.67
N MET A 147 -13.61 -4.47 -1.39
CA MET A 147 -13.18 -5.56 -0.51
C MET A 147 -13.58 -6.92 -1.07
N TRP A 148 -14.80 -7.05 -1.60
CA TRP A 148 -15.27 -8.28 -2.23
C TRP A 148 -14.35 -8.73 -3.37
N HIS A 149 -13.94 -7.80 -4.24
CA HIS A 149 -13.01 -8.09 -5.33
C HIS A 149 -11.60 -8.42 -4.84
N ILE A 150 -11.08 -7.66 -3.87
CA ILE A 150 -9.75 -7.90 -3.26
C ILE A 150 -9.66 -9.31 -2.69
N TYR A 151 -10.61 -9.70 -1.82
CA TYR A 151 -10.54 -11.01 -1.16
C TYR A 151 -10.81 -12.19 -2.08
N ARG A 152 -11.43 -11.96 -3.21
CA ARG A 152 -11.56 -12.97 -4.28
C ARG A 152 -10.35 -13.03 -5.23
N GLY A 153 -9.35 -12.18 -5.05
CA GLY A 153 -8.19 -12.08 -5.93
C GLY A 153 -8.49 -11.46 -7.30
N LEU A 154 -9.62 -10.76 -7.43
CA LEU A 154 -10.04 -10.08 -8.65
C LEU A 154 -9.55 -8.63 -8.72
N ARG A 155 -8.97 -8.11 -7.65
CA ARG A 155 -8.31 -6.82 -7.52
C ARG A 155 -7.02 -7.01 -6.75
N ARG A 156 -6.05 -6.15 -7.07
CA ARG A 156 -4.82 -5.94 -6.29
C ARG A 156 -4.61 -4.44 -6.14
N GLN A 157 -3.79 -4.05 -5.20
CA GLN A 157 -3.37 -2.66 -5.02
C GLN A 157 -1.89 -2.59 -4.65
N THR A 158 -1.31 -1.43 -4.87
CA THR A 158 -0.04 -0.98 -4.30
C THR A 158 -0.27 0.37 -3.62
N ILE A 159 0.61 0.76 -2.73
CA ILE A 159 0.47 2.03 -2.01
C ILE A 159 0.59 3.24 -2.94
N SER A 160 1.34 3.13 -4.04
CA SER A 160 1.64 4.25 -4.93
C SER A 160 0.51 4.61 -5.91
N GLU A 161 -0.55 3.82 -6.05
CA GLU A 161 -1.56 4.05 -7.08
C GLU A 161 -2.64 5.07 -6.72
N PHE A 162 -2.57 5.65 -5.53
CA PHE A 162 -3.65 6.46 -4.96
C PHE A 162 -3.34 7.95 -4.91
N MET A 163 -4.38 8.75 -5.18
CA MET A 163 -4.49 10.14 -4.75
C MET A 163 -5.59 10.22 -3.69
N LEU A 164 -5.30 10.85 -2.57
CA LEU A 164 -6.16 10.90 -1.39
C LEU A 164 -6.55 12.34 -1.07
N ARG A 165 -7.79 12.59 -0.63
CA ARG A 165 -8.16 13.88 -0.06
C ARG A 165 -7.51 14.04 1.31
N ARG A 166 -6.43 14.83 1.38
CA ARG A 166 -5.54 14.94 2.54
C ARG A 166 -6.28 15.24 3.83
N SER A 167 -7.22 16.19 3.82
CA SER A 167 -7.97 16.58 5.02
C SER A 167 -8.77 15.42 5.61
N ALA A 168 -9.40 14.60 4.77
CA ALA A 168 -10.14 13.42 5.21
C ALA A 168 -9.23 12.35 5.81
N VAL A 169 -8.08 12.11 5.19
CA VAL A 169 -7.10 11.13 5.70
C VAL A 169 -6.55 11.57 7.07
N LEU A 170 -6.22 12.86 7.24
CA LEU A 170 -5.79 13.41 8.53
C LEU A 170 -6.86 13.29 9.61
N GLN A 171 -8.13 13.54 9.30
CA GLN A 171 -9.24 13.37 10.24
C GLN A 171 -9.42 11.91 10.69
N LEU A 172 -9.07 10.96 9.85
CA LEU A 172 -9.11 9.52 10.17
C LEU A 172 -7.83 9.03 10.88
N GLY A 173 -6.88 9.92 11.18
CA GLY A 173 -5.65 9.62 11.89
C GLY A 173 -4.49 9.15 11.01
N GLY A 174 -4.60 9.28 9.69
CA GLY A 174 -3.56 8.87 8.74
C GLY A 174 -3.58 7.38 8.41
N TYR A 175 -2.47 6.89 7.86
CA TYR A 175 -2.29 5.47 7.54
C TYR A 175 -2.28 4.62 8.80
N VAL A 176 -2.95 3.48 8.73
CA VAL A 176 -3.06 2.55 9.86
C VAL A 176 -1.73 1.85 10.10
N ALA A 177 -1.18 2.03 11.30
CA ALA A 177 0.07 1.38 11.69
C ALA A 177 -0.15 -0.11 11.97
N LEU A 178 0.53 -0.95 11.18
CA LEU A 178 0.72 -2.38 11.46
C LEU A 178 2.23 -2.68 11.32
N PRO A 179 2.78 -3.61 12.11
CA PRO A 179 4.19 -3.98 12.01
C PRO A 179 4.59 -4.26 10.55
N TYR A 180 5.72 -3.69 10.12
CA TYR A 180 6.24 -3.80 8.74
C TYR A 180 5.24 -3.34 7.65
N ALA A 181 4.24 -2.52 8.01
CA ALA A 181 3.12 -2.10 7.17
C ALA A 181 2.33 -3.27 6.53
N TRP A 182 2.41 -4.48 7.09
CA TRP A 182 1.82 -5.68 6.49
C TRP A 182 0.29 -5.65 6.52
N GLY A 183 -0.31 -5.23 5.40
CA GLY A 183 -1.75 -4.97 5.24
C GLY A 183 -2.19 -3.56 5.59
N SER A 184 -1.26 -2.66 5.98
CA SER A 184 -1.57 -1.26 6.32
C SER A 184 -2.16 -0.48 5.15
N ASP A 185 -1.65 -0.69 3.95
CA ASP A 185 -2.12 -0.08 2.71
C ASP A 185 -3.58 -0.48 2.42
N TYR A 186 -3.91 -1.78 2.49
CA TYR A 186 -5.28 -2.27 2.31
C TYR A 186 -6.23 -1.70 3.36
N LEU A 187 -5.86 -1.83 4.65
CA LEU A 187 -6.72 -1.39 5.74
C LEU A 187 -6.95 0.12 5.73
N SER A 188 -5.92 0.89 5.39
CA SER A 188 -6.02 2.34 5.23
C SER A 188 -6.94 2.70 4.07
N THR A 189 -6.78 2.06 2.90
CA THR A 189 -7.65 2.27 1.74
C THR A 189 -9.11 1.98 2.08
N PHE A 190 -9.38 0.88 2.80
CA PHE A 190 -10.75 0.57 3.24
C PHE A 190 -11.31 1.68 4.12
N LYS A 191 -10.57 2.11 5.15
CA LYS A 191 -11.03 3.18 6.06
C LYS A 191 -11.24 4.52 5.34
N PHE A 192 -10.34 4.90 4.45
CA PHE A 192 -10.44 6.18 3.72
C PHE A 192 -11.60 6.21 2.74
N GLY A 193 -11.93 5.06 2.16
CA GLY A 193 -13.01 4.94 1.19
C GLY A 193 -14.41 4.73 1.79
N LEU A 194 -14.55 4.51 3.12
CA LEU A 194 -15.87 4.29 3.75
C LEU A 194 -16.84 5.43 3.48
N SER A 195 -16.35 6.66 3.44
CA SER A 195 -17.16 7.81 3.07
C SER A 195 -17.00 8.11 1.57
N GLY A 196 -18.00 7.78 0.78
CA GLY A 196 -18.08 8.14 -0.64
C GLY A 196 -17.56 7.08 -1.63
N GLY A 197 -16.94 6.00 -1.18
CA GLY A 197 -16.40 4.97 -2.05
C GLY A 197 -15.01 5.28 -2.60
N ILE A 198 -14.64 4.55 -3.66
CA ILE A 198 -13.35 4.64 -4.36
C ILE A 198 -13.63 4.96 -5.83
N ALA A 199 -13.06 6.05 -6.34
CA ALA A 199 -13.10 6.38 -7.76
C ALA A 199 -11.83 5.90 -8.46
N SER A 200 -11.96 5.33 -9.66
CA SER A 200 -10.85 4.71 -10.38
C SER A 200 -10.83 5.13 -11.85
N THR A 201 -9.65 5.34 -12.43
CA THR A 201 -9.50 5.39 -13.88
C THR A 201 -9.09 4.03 -14.43
N GLY A 202 -9.56 3.70 -15.64
CA GLY A 202 -9.12 2.51 -16.36
C GLY A 202 -7.70 2.61 -16.95
N LEU A 203 -7.09 3.80 -16.88
CA LEU A 203 -5.74 4.03 -17.40
C LEU A 203 -4.68 3.50 -16.42
N ARG A 204 -3.65 2.82 -16.94
CA ARG A 204 -2.52 2.30 -16.15
C ARG A 204 -1.45 3.37 -16.02
N LEU A 205 -1.60 4.25 -15.01
CA LEU A 205 -0.76 5.43 -14.81
C LEU A 205 0.27 5.26 -13.69
N THR A 206 0.17 4.18 -12.92
CA THR A 206 1.18 3.80 -11.93
C THR A 206 1.99 2.63 -12.43
N THR A 207 3.30 2.72 -12.29
CA THR A 207 4.24 1.61 -12.53
C THR A 207 4.78 1.15 -11.18
N PHE A 208 4.43 -0.06 -10.78
CA PHE A 208 4.99 -0.73 -9.61
C PHE A 208 6.22 -1.53 -10.03
N ARG A 209 7.36 -1.31 -9.38
CA ARG A 209 8.60 -2.03 -9.66
C ARG A 209 8.78 -3.19 -8.68
N ASP A 210 8.63 -4.41 -9.19
CA ASP A 210 8.98 -5.62 -8.45
C ASP A 210 10.45 -5.95 -8.71
N ASN A 211 11.32 -5.49 -7.80
CA ASN A 211 12.78 -5.63 -7.92
C ASN A 211 13.36 -6.70 -6.98
N GLY A 212 12.49 -7.44 -6.27
CA GLY A 212 12.88 -8.48 -5.30
C GLY A 212 13.47 -7.93 -3.99
N ALA A 213 13.62 -6.60 -3.86
CA ALA A 213 14.07 -5.92 -2.64
C ALA A 213 12.97 -5.08 -1.98
N ASN A 214 11.72 -5.27 -2.40
CA ASN A 214 10.55 -4.64 -1.81
C ASN A 214 10.30 -5.23 -0.41
N LEU A 215 9.75 -4.42 0.52
CA LEU A 215 9.36 -4.89 1.85
C LEU A 215 8.40 -6.08 1.81
N SER A 216 7.55 -6.13 0.77
CA SER A 216 6.64 -7.25 0.53
C SER A 216 7.34 -8.54 0.10
N SER A 217 8.55 -8.46 -0.45
CA SER A 217 9.35 -9.61 -0.90
C SER A 217 10.36 -10.09 0.15
N ASP A 218 10.58 -9.30 1.20
CA ASP A 218 11.46 -9.66 2.31
C ASP A 218 10.79 -10.73 3.19
N ASN A 219 11.50 -11.81 3.48
CA ASN A 219 11.05 -12.91 4.36
C ASN A 219 11.55 -12.77 5.80
N ASP A 220 12.30 -11.73 6.12
CA ASP A 220 12.70 -11.45 7.49
C ASP A 220 11.48 -11.04 8.34
N ASN A 221 11.55 -11.33 9.62
CA ASN A 221 10.51 -10.96 10.59
C ASN A 221 9.10 -11.49 10.25
N MET A 222 9.01 -12.66 9.64
CA MET A 222 7.73 -13.25 9.22
C MET A 222 6.75 -13.49 10.37
N ASP A 223 7.23 -13.75 11.59
CA ASP A 223 6.36 -13.89 12.76
C ASP A 223 5.63 -12.59 13.07
N ASP A 224 6.34 -11.45 13.04
CA ASP A 224 5.75 -10.14 13.27
C ASP A 224 4.79 -9.75 12.13
N LYS A 225 5.15 -10.08 10.89
CA LYS A 225 4.27 -9.90 9.72
C LYS A 225 2.99 -10.74 9.85
N LEU A 226 3.09 -11.96 10.37
CA LEU A 226 1.93 -12.81 10.62
C LEU A 226 1.03 -12.24 11.73
N LEU A 227 1.61 -11.67 12.78
CA LEU A 227 0.86 -10.98 13.82
C LEU A 227 0.19 -9.70 13.29
N ALA A 228 0.90 -8.93 12.48
CA ALA A 228 0.33 -7.78 11.78
C ALA A 228 -0.84 -8.19 10.88
N PHE A 229 -0.69 -9.28 10.14
CA PHE A 229 -1.75 -9.81 9.28
C PHE A 229 -2.98 -10.28 10.07
N LYS A 230 -2.78 -10.89 11.23
CA LYS A 230 -3.87 -11.24 12.15
C LYS A 230 -4.64 -9.99 12.60
N GLU A 231 -3.93 -8.92 12.95
CA GLU A 231 -4.55 -7.66 13.35
C GLU A 231 -5.27 -6.98 12.18
N TYR A 232 -4.67 -6.98 10.99
CA TYR A 232 -5.32 -6.54 9.74
C TYR A 232 -6.66 -7.25 9.52
N ILE A 233 -6.68 -8.58 9.60
CA ILE A 233 -7.90 -9.38 9.42
C ILE A 233 -8.94 -9.05 10.51
N ARG A 234 -8.52 -8.87 11.76
CA ARG A 234 -9.40 -8.49 12.86
C ARG A 234 -10.09 -7.16 12.58
N GLN A 235 -9.31 -6.12 12.26
CA GLN A 235 -9.85 -4.78 11.97
C GLN A 235 -10.72 -4.79 10.72
N THR A 236 -10.36 -5.55 9.69
CA THR A 236 -11.21 -5.71 8.49
C THR A 236 -12.58 -6.29 8.83
N LYS A 237 -12.64 -7.33 9.67
CA LYS A 237 -13.91 -7.92 10.13
C LYS A 237 -14.74 -6.93 10.96
N GLU A 238 -14.09 -6.08 11.74
CA GLU A 238 -14.76 -5.00 12.48
C GLU A 238 -15.38 -3.97 11.54
N ILE A 239 -14.65 -3.53 10.51
CA ILE A 239 -15.21 -2.63 9.48
C ILE A 239 -16.48 -3.24 8.86
N ILE A 240 -16.43 -4.51 8.43
CA ILE A 240 -17.58 -5.19 7.82
C ILE A 240 -18.78 -5.20 8.77
N LYS A 241 -18.54 -5.52 10.05
CA LYS A 241 -19.59 -5.57 11.07
C LYS A 241 -20.18 -4.19 11.35
N ASP A 242 -19.33 -3.18 11.56
CA ASP A 242 -19.75 -1.84 11.96
C ASP A 242 -20.49 -1.12 10.83
N GLN A 243 -20.06 -1.34 9.59
CA GLN A 243 -20.71 -0.80 8.39
C GLN A 243 -21.94 -1.61 7.95
N LYS A 244 -22.18 -2.79 8.54
CA LYS A 244 -23.29 -3.68 8.21
C LYS A 244 -23.36 -4.01 6.72
N PHE A 245 -22.22 -4.40 6.14
CA PHE A 245 -22.13 -4.72 4.73
C PHE A 245 -23.14 -5.81 4.32
N GLU A 246 -23.84 -5.60 3.22
CA GLU A 246 -24.85 -6.53 2.70
C GLU A 246 -24.23 -7.84 2.22
N ARG A 247 -22.98 -7.77 1.71
CA ARG A 247 -22.21 -8.92 1.21
C ARG A 247 -21.29 -9.55 2.26
N SER A 248 -21.52 -9.28 3.55
CA SER A 248 -20.68 -9.81 4.63
C SER A 248 -20.52 -11.34 4.54
N ASP A 249 -21.61 -12.07 4.29
CA ASP A 249 -21.61 -13.53 4.18
C ASP A 249 -20.82 -14.03 2.96
N ASP A 250 -20.70 -13.22 1.93
CA ASP A 250 -19.89 -13.53 0.74
C ASP A 250 -18.40 -13.16 0.94
N ILE A 251 -18.07 -12.16 1.77
CA ILE A 251 -16.72 -11.66 1.97
C ILE A 251 -15.98 -12.45 3.06
N LEU A 252 -16.62 -12.67 4.21
CA LEU A 252 -15.99 -13.26 5.39
C LEU A 252 -15.33 -14.63 5.14
N PRO A 253 -15.93 -15.58 4.38
CA PRO A 253 -15.27 -16.85 4.08
C PRO A 253 -13.97 -16.72 3.29
N TYR A 254 -13.87 -15.71 2.41
CA TYR A 254 -12.64 -15.44 1.65
C TYR A 254 -11.56 -14.80 2.50
N ILE A 255 -11.93 -13.89 3.42
CA ILE A 255 -11.01 -13.32 4.41
C ILE A 255 -10.42 -14.45 5.27
N GLU A 256 -11.25 -15.35 5.76
CA GLU A 256 -10.79 -16.49 6.56
C GLU A 256 -9.86 -17.41 5.76
N ARG A 257 -10.24 -17.70 4.52
CA ARG A 257 -9.42 -18.52 3.62
C ARG A 257 -8.06 -17.87 3.33
N HIS A 258 -8.04 -16.56 3.13
CA HIS A 258 -6.82 -15.81 2.91
C HIS A 258 -5.90 -15.87 4.13
N TYR A 259 -6.46 -15.67 5.33
CA TYR A 259 -5.73 -15.81 6.58
C TYR A 259 -5.17 -17.22 6.79
N ASP A 260 -6.00 -18.24 6.61
CA ASP A 260 -5.57 -19.64 6.71
C ASP A 260 -4.41 -19.96 5.75
N ASN A 261 -4.49 -19.46 4.52
CA ASN A 261 -3.44 -19.67 3.53
C ASN A 261 -2.13 -19.04 3.96
N ALA A 262 -2.15 -17.77 4.41
CA ALA A 262 -0.95 -17.06 4.84
C ALA A 262 -0.24 -17.79 5.98
N ILE A 263 -0.97 -18.28 6.99
CA ILE A 263 -0.38 -19.07 8.08
C ILE A 263 0.21 -20.38 7.56
N VAL A 264 -0.52 -21.09 6.70
CA VAL A 264 -0.04 -22.38 6.16
C VAL A 264 1.21 -22.19 5.30
N ASP A 265 1.25 -21.13 4.47
CA ASP A 265 2.42 -20.83 3.65
C ASP A 265 3.63 -20.50 4.52
N HIS A 266 3.45 -19.67 5.55
CA HIS A 266 4.50 -19.38 6.51
C HIS A 266 5.00 -20.65 7.24
N MET A 267 4.09 -21.53 7.70
CA MET A 267 4.49 -22.80 8.33
C MET A 267 5.23 -23.76 7.38
N LEU A 268 4.97 -23.67 6.07
CA LEU A 268 5.64 -24.49 5.06
C LEU A 268 7.05 -24.00 4.72
N GLU A 269 7.30 -22.70 4.88
CA GLU A 269 8.56 -22.02 4.58
C GLU A 269 9.43 -21.84 5.83
N ALA A 270 8.83 -21.91 7.02
CA ALA A 270 9.52 -21.77 8.30
C ALA A 270 10.61 -22.83 8.49
N ASP A 271 11.74 -22.42 9.05
CA ASP A 271 12.73 -23.35 9.58
C ASP A 271 12.17 -24.09 10.80
N ALA A 272 12.95 -25.02 11.36
CA ALA A 272 12.51 -25.85 12.47
C ALA A 272 12.18 -25.01 13.72
N GLU A 273 12.98 -23.98 14.01
CA GLU A 273 12.79 -23.12 15.19
C GLU A 273 11.51 -22.28 15.06
N ALA A 274 11.33 -21.58 13.95
CA ALA A 274 10.13 -20.79 13.67
C ALA A 274 8.87 -21.67 13.66
N PHE A 275 8.94 -22.86 13.03
CA PHE A 275 7.83 -23.80 13.03
C PHE A 275 7.44 -24.23 14.46
N PHE A 276 8.41 -24.64 15.30
CA PHE A 276 8.13 -25.02 16.69
C PHE A 276 7.57 -23.85 17.51
N ARG A 277 8.05 -22.62 17.29
CA ARG A 277 7.53 -21.41 17.95
C ARG A 277 6.06 -21.18 17.62
N ILE A 278 5.67 -21.35 16.35
CA ILE A 278 4.27 -21.19 15.88
C ILE A 278 3.38 -22.26 16.54
N ILE A 279 3.81 -23.53 16.53
CA ILE A 279 3.01 -24.64 17.08
C ILE A 279 2.92 -24.58 18.59
N ALA A 280 3.96 -24.12 19.29
CA ALA A 280 3.95 -23.93 20.74
C ALA A 280 3.03 -22.78 21.17
N ASN A 281 2.76 -21.82 20.28
CA ASN A 281 1.93 -20.66 20.58
C ASN A 281 0.72 -20.53 19.63
N PRO A 282 -0.14 -21.56 19.49
CA PRO A 282 -1.16 -21.60 18.44
C PRO A 282 -2.19 -20.48 18.59
N LYS A 283 -2.51 -20.05 19.82
CA LYS A 283 -3.43 -18.92 20.06
C LYS A 283 -2.84 -17.59 19.62
N LEU A 284 -1.53 -17.38 19.82
CA LEU A 284 -0.83 -16.15 19.41
C LEU A 284 -0.89 -16.01 17.90
N PHE A 285 -0.51 -17.05 17.16
CA PHE A 285 -0.46 -17.08 15.71
C PHE A 285 -1.79 -17.46 15.05
N GLY A 286 -2.87 -17.66 15.81
CA GLY A 286 -4.18 -18.00 15.27
C GLY A 286 -4.28 -19.38 14.62
N VAL A 287 -3.37 -20.31 14.95
CA VAL A 287 -3.37 -21.67 14.39
C VAL A 287 -4.53 -22.46 14.99
N THR A 288 -5.47 -22.85 14.13
CA THR A 288 -6.60 -23.71 14.47
C THR A 288 -6.33 -25.15 14.04
N PRO A 289 -7.06 -26.16 14.55
CA PRO A 289 -7.00 -27.52 14.02
C PRO A 289 -7.19 -27.57 12.50
N ARG A 290 -8.11 -26.76 11.94
CA ARG A 290 -8.34 -26.64 10.48
C ARG A 290 -7.07 -26.24 9.73
N ILE A 291 -6.38 -25.23 10.24
CA ILE A 291 -5.13 -24.71 9.64
C ILE A 291 -4.03 -25.77 9.72
N PHE A 292 -3.90 -26.46 10.87
CA PHE A 292 -2.89 -27.50 11.04
C PHE A 292 -3.12 -28.69 10.09
N PHE A 293 -4.38 -29.17 9.93
CA PHE A 293 -4.68 -30.21 8.96
C PHE A 293 -4.43 -29.77 7.51
N LYS A 294 -4.72 -28.51 7.18
CA LYS A 294 -4.43 -27.94 5.86
C LYS A 294 -2.92 -27.88 5.59
N TYR A 295 -2.10 -27.50 6.60
CA TYR A 295 -0.65 -27.57 6.53
C TYR A 295 -0.16 -28.99 6.25
N LEU A 296 -0.61 -30.00 7.03
CA LEU A 296 -0.22 -31.40 6.82
C LEU A 296 -0.54 -31.88 5.39
N TYR A 297 -1.75 -31.57 4.91
CA TYR A 297 -2.18 -31.92 3.56
C TYR A 297 -1.27 -31.30 2.48
N ARG A 298 -0.96 -30.00 2.60
CA ARG A 298 -0.10 -29.31 1.62
C ARG A 298 1.35 -29.80 1.70
N LYS A 299 1.86 -30.10 2.89
CA LYS A 299 3.20 -30.68 3.10
C LYS A 299 3.35 -32.06 2.46
N LEU A 300 2.31 -32.89 2.55
CA LEU A 300 2.30 -34.20 1.89
C LEU A 300 2.29 -34.09 0.35
N LYS A 301 1.64 -33.07 -0.20
CA LYS A 301 1.60 -32.83 -1.67
C LYS A 301 2.86 -32.21 -2.25
N ARG A 302 3.74 -31.61 -1.43
CA ARG A 302 5.04 -31.09 -1.85
C ARG A 302 6.13 -32.15 -1.92
N ARG A 303 5.86 -33.38 -1.43
CA ARG A 303 6.70 -34.57 -1.57
C ARG A 303 6.31 -35.36 -2.82
#